data_72e0b7d26e55bd6e3555150a8e62e659
#
_entry.id   72e0b7d26e55bd6e3555150a8e62e659
#
_cell.length_a   1.000
_cell.length_b   1.000
_cell.length_c   1.000
_cell.angle_alpha   90.00
_cell.angle_beta   90.00
_cell.angle_gamma   90.00
#
_symmetry.space_group_name_H-M   'P 1'
#
loop_
_entity.id
_entity.type
_entity.pdbx_description
1 polymer ?
#
loop_
_entity_poly.entity_id
_entity_poly.type
_entity_poly.pdbx_seq_one_letter_code
_entity_poly.pdbx_strand_id
1 'polypeptide(L)'
;FSHLAGSDEAQFDAFTHEQAQYFQICAEQLQTALNYPITKHICNTAGIERFPEYHFDMCRLGIGLYGFSFLSSATLPERANHFENRENIHSLRNVCTLKTTILSIKTVQAGDTIGYGRHTTLSEPRQIAVIPIGYADGFDRRFSNYGGEVLVRGKRCPVVGNVCMDQAMIDITGTDAQAGDFV
;
A
#
# COMPACT_ATOMS: atom_id res chain seq x y z
N PHE A 1 23.87 13.86 -1.58
CA PHE A 1 22.41 13.61 -1.56
C PHE A 1 21.80 14.00 -0.23
N SER A 2 20.48 14.22 -0.25
CA SER A 2 19.65 14.25 0.95
C SER A 2 18.40 13.37 0.73
N HIS A 3 17.47 13.34 1.70
CA HIS A 3 16.22 12.61 1.59
C HIS A 3 15.09 13.47 2.12
N LEU A 4 14.06 13.69 1.30
CA LEU A 4 12.91 14.50 1.69
C LEU A 4 12.14 13.79 2.83
N ALA A 5 11.95 14.49 3.94
CA ALA A 5 11.39 13.91 5.15
C ALA A 5 9.86 14.10 5.30
N GLY A 6 9.27 15.01 4.51
CA GLY A 6 7.85 15.34 4.59
C GLY A 6 7.16 15.45 3.23
N SER A 7 7.78 14.92 2.16
CA SER A 7 7.28 15.08 0.80
C SER A 7 5.97 14.33 0.50
N ASP A 8 5.56 13.42 1.36
CA ASP A 8 4.34 12.60 1.24
C ASP A 8 3.08 13.26 1.83
N GLU A 9 3.24 14.31 2.64
CA GLU A 9 2.12 15.00 3.29
C GLU A 9 2.10 16.49 2.96
N ALA A 10 0.97 17.01 2.46
CA ALA A 10 0.82 18.39 2.03
C ALA A 10 1.07 19.42 3.15
N GLN A 11 0.80 19.09 4.40
CA GLN A 11 1.07 19.97 5.55
C GLN A 11 2.56 20.29 5.74
N PHE A 12 3.47 19.48 5.16
CA PHE A 12 4.91 19.66 5.24
C PHE A 12 5.53 20.23 3.95
N ASP A 13 4.72 20.77 3.04
CA ASP A 13 5.23 21.32 1.78
C ASP A 13 6.24 22.47 2.01
N ALA A 14 5.94 23.37 2.93
CA ALA A 14 6.86 24.47 3.27
C ALA A 14 8.21 23.93 3.79
N PHE A 15 8.19 22.94 4.66
CA PHE A 15 9.40 22.27 5.16
C PHE A 15 10.15 21.55 4.03
N THR A 16 9.43 20.90 3.12
CA THR A 16 10.02 20.21 1.96
C THR A 16 10.75 21.18 1.04
N HIS A 17 10.17 22.35 0.77
CA HIS A 17 10.82 23.42 0.01
C HIS A 17 12.06 23.95 0.73
N GLU A 18 12.01 24.22 2.03
CA GLU A 18 13.15 24.66 2.82
C GLU A 18 14.30 23.65 2.78
N GLN A 19 13.99 22.37 2.99
CA GLN A 19 14.97 21.29 2.92
C GLN A 19 15.64 21.21 1.54
N ALA A 20 14.87 21.32 0.46
CA ALA A 20 15.39 21.28 -0.90
C ALA A 20 16.28 22.48 -1.23
N GLN A 21 15.89 23.69 -0.80
CA GLN A 21 16.70 24.91 -0.97
C GLN A 21 18.03 24.80 -0.21
N TYR A 22 17.99 24.36 1.04
CA TYR A 22 19.21 24.16 1.82
C TYR A 22 20.14 23.10 1.21
N PHE A 23 19.57 22.00 0.72
CA PHE A 23 20.33 20.99 -0.02
C PHE A 23 21.01 21.58 -1.25
N GLN A 24 20.32 22.43 -2.02
CA GLN A 24 20.86 23.07 -3.21
C GLN A 24 22.06 23.96 -2.86
N ILE A 25 21.94 24.81 -1.83
CA ILE A 25 23.03 25.67 -1.36
C ILE A 25 24.26 24.82 -0.96
N CYS A 26 24.07 23.76 -0.20
CA CYS A 26 25.16 22.87 0.19
C CYS A 26 25.81 22.18 -1.02
N ALA A 27 25.00 21.73 -1.98
CA ALA A 27 25.50 21.09 -3.20
C ALA A 27 26.32 22.05 -4.07
N GLU A 28 25.91 23.31 -4.19
CA GLU A 28 26.64 24.36 -4.92
C GLU A 28 27.99 24.69 -4.25
N GLN A 29 28.02 24.75 -2.91
CA GLN A 29 29.26 24.95 -2.16
C GLN A 29 30.23 23.77 -2.37
N LEU A 30 29.72 22.53 -2.31
CA LEU A 30 30.53 21.33 -2.56
C LEU A 30 31.05 21.29 -4.00
N GLN A 31 30.21 21.64 -4.98
CA GLN A 31 30.60 21.67 -6.38
C GLN A 31 31.72 22.71 -6.62
N THR A 32 31.65 23.85 -5.92
CA THR A 32 32.70 24.89 -6.01
C THR A 32 34.02 24.42 -5.40
N ALA A 33 33.96 23.61 -4.34
CA ALA A 33 35.16 23.09 -3.68
C ALA A 33 35.79 21.88 -4.39
N LEU A 34 35.02 21.19 -5.22
CA LEU A 34 35.44 19.99 -5.94
C LEU A 34 35.77 20.32 -7.40
N ASN A 35 36.80 19.70 -7.94
CA ASN A 35 37.25 19.90 -9.33
C ASN A 35 36.64 18.86 -10.31
N TYR A 36 35.60 18.15 -9.90
CA TYR A 36 34.84 17.19 -10.72
C TYR A 36 33.34 17.39 -10.49
N PRO A 37 32.49 17.06 -11.48
CA PRO A 37 31.03 17.18 -11.35
C PRO A 37 30.48 16.21 -10.31
N ILE A 38 29.51 16.65 -9.51
CA ILE A 38 28.78 15.83 -8.55
C ILE A 38 27.36 15.59 -9.03
N THR A 39 26.81 14.39 -8.78
CA THR A 39 25.41 14.05 -9.05
C THR A 39 24.55 14.45 -7.86
N LYS A 40 23.61 15.38 -8.07
CA LYS A 40 22.66 15.85 -7.05
C LYS A 40 21.39 15.04 -7.11
N HIS A 41 20.93 14.54 -5.94
CA HIS A 41 19.65 13.85 -5.86
C HIS A 41 19.05 13.95 -4.46
N ILE A 42 17.73 14.23 -4.39
CA ILE A 42 16.99 14.39 -3.13
C ILE A 42 15.65 13.66 -3.14
N CYS A 43 14.95 13.59 -4.30
CA CYS A 43 13.60 13.07 -4.40
C CYS A 43 13.54 11.55 -4.16
N ASN A 44 12.60 11.17 -3.27
CA ASN A 44 12.00 9.84 -3.13
C ASN A 44 10.74 9.75 -4.03
N THR A 45 9.91 8.71 -3.92
CA THR A 45 8.68 8.55 -4.74
C THR A 45 7.77 9.78 -4.64
N ALA A 46 7.44 10.23 -3.43
CA ALA A 46 6.58 11.39 -3.24
C ALA A 46 7.21 12.67 -3.80
N GLY A 47 8.52 12.85 -3.62
CA GLY A 47 9.26 13.96 -4.20
C GLY A 47 9.25 13.94 -5.73
N ILE A 48 9.32 12.77 -6.35
CA ILE A 48 9.21 12.62 -7.81
C ILE A 48 7.85 13.11 -8.31
N GLU A 49 6.79 12.73 -7.63
CA GLU A 49 5.42 13.03 -8.06
C GLU A 49 5.01 14.47 -7.75
N ARG A 50 5.37 14.98 -6.57
CA ARG A 50 4.84 16.24 -6.05
C ARG A 50 5.74 17.46 -6.27
N PHE A 51 7.05 17.24 -6.42
CA PHE A 51 8.05 18.31 -6.49
C PHE A 51 9.01 18.11 -7.68
N PRO A 52 8.49 18.14 -8.93
CA PRO A 52 9.31 17.91 -10.13
C PRO A 52 10.46 18.93 -10.28
N GLU A 53 10.36 20.12 -9.70
CA GLU A 53 11.40 21.13 -9.68
C GLU A 53 12.66 20.72 -8.92
N TYR A 54 12.58 19.67 -8.08
CA TYR A 54 13.71 19.15 -7.28
C TYR A 54 14.25 17.82 -7.78
N HIS A 55 13.94 17.40 -9.02
CA HIS A 55 14.48 16.16 -9.59
C HIS A 55 16.00 16.17 -9.72
N PHE A 56 16.61 17.38 -9.92
CA PHE A 56 18.03 17.57 -10.13
C PHE A 56 18.58 16.59 -11.19
N ASP A 57 19.74 15.94 -10.89
CA ASP A 57 20.41 15.06 -11.84
C ASP A 57 19.88 13.62 -11.77
N MET A 58 19.23 13.21 -10.64
CA MET A 58 18.75 11.85 -10.44
C MET A 58 17.63 11.82 -9.40
N CYS A 59 16.71 10.88 -9.54
CA CYS A 59 15.68 10.56 -8.55
C CYS A 59 15.86 9.13 -8.01
N ARG A 60 15.35 8.88 -6.80
CA ARG A 60 15.35 7.56 -6.18
C ARG A 60 13.92 7.04 -6.07
N LEU A 61 13.49 6.27 -7.06
CA LEU A 61 12.17 5.65 -7.05
C LEU A 61 12.14 4.53 -6.00
N GLY A 62 11.22 4.65 -5.05
CA GLY A 62 10.96 3.67 -4.01
C GLY A 62 9.63 2.94 -4.24
N ILE A 63 8.68 3.13 -3.35
CA ILE A 63 7.39 2.41 -3.36
C ILE A 63 6.56 2.66 -4.63
N GLY A 64 6.78 3.76 -5.34
CA GLY A 64 6.16 4.02 -6.64
C GLY A 64 6.45 2.94 -7.69
N LEU A 65 7.57 2.22 -7.57
CA LEU A 65 7.88 1.08 -8.44
C LEU A 65 6.83 -0.04 -8.34
N TYR A 66 6.17 -0.15 -7.19
CA TYR A 66 5.12 -1.13 -6.94
C TYR A 66 3.72 -0.64 -7.29
N GLY A 67 3.62 0.55 -7.88
CA GLY A 67 2.34 1.13 -8.30
C GLY A 67 1.64 1.96 -7.22
N PHE A 68 2.32 2.30 -6.13
CA PHE A 68 1.78 3.16 -5.09
C PHE A 68 2.09 4.63 -5.39
N SER A 69 1.05 5.47 -5.49
CA SER A 69 1.15 6.91 -5.75
C SER A 69 0.78 7.73 -4.51
N PHE A 70 1.53 8.82 -4.27
CA PHE A 70 1.23 9.83 -3.25
C PHE A 70 0.36 10.98 -3.79
N LEU A 71 0.02 10.98 -5.08
CA LEU A 71 -0.88 11.95 -5.68
C LEU A 71 -2.32 11.59 -5.34
N SER A 72 -2.89 12.24 -4.33
CA SER A 72 -4.34 12.25 -4.11
C SER A 72 -4.94 13.53 -4.69
N SER A 73 -6.25 13.53 -4.90
CA SER A 73 -6.96 14.75 -5.34
C SER A 73 -6.78 15.94 -4.39
N ALA A 74 -6.45 15.66 -3.12
CA ALA A 74 -6.19 16.68 -2.09
C ALA A 74 -4.73 17.17 -2.06
N THR A 75 -3.80 16.45 -2.70
CA THR A 75 -2.35 16.75 -2.64
C THR A 75 -1.78 17.25 -3.97
N LEU A 76 -2.62 17.37 -5.00
CA LEU A 76 -2.19 17.93 -6.28
C LEU A 76 -1.87 19.42 -6.13
N PRO A 77 -0.63 19.86 -6.40
CA PRO A 77 -0.32 21.29 -6.44
C PRO A 77 -1.19 21.95 -7.53
N GLU A 78 -1.62 23.18 -7.29
CA GLU A 78 -2.43 23.97 -8.26
C GLU A 78 -1.78 24.04 -9.66
N ARG A 79 -0.45 23.93 -9.74
CA ARG A 79 0.32 23.89 -11.00
C ARG A 79 0.15 22.61 -11.82
N ALA A 80 -0.34 21.51 -11.23
CA ALA A 80 -0.69 20.31 -11.97
C ALA A 80 -1.90 20.51 -12.91
N ASN A 81 -2.56 21.68 -12.83
CA ASN A 81 -3.64 22.09 -13.74
C ASN A 81 -3.21 22.27 -15.20
N HIS A 82 -1.90 22.36 -15.49
CA HIS A 82 -1.37 22.55 -16.85
C HIS A 82 -1.09 21.24 -17.62
N PHE A 83 -1.26 20.07 -16.99
CA PHE A 83 -1.19 18.82 -17.73
C PHE A 83 -2.55 18.53 -18.35
N GLU A 84 -2.61 18.58 -19.69
CA GLU A 84 -3.83 18.44 -20.49
C GLU A 84 -4.53 17.06 -20.37
N ASN A 85 -3.93 16.09 -19.64
CA ASN A 85 -4.47 14.75 -19.41
C ASN A 85 -4.49 14.40 -17.93
N ARG A 86 -5.41 14.99 -17.16
CA ARG A 86 -5.63 14.65 -15.73
C ARG A 86 -5.94 13.16 -15.49
N GLU A 87 -6.55 12.48 -16.47
CA GLU A 87 -6.88 11.06 -16.37
C GLU A 87 -5.64 10.15 -16.34
N ASN A 88 -4.49 10.63 -16.83
CA ASN A 88 -3.25 9.85 -16.93
C ASN A 88 -2.25 10.08 -15.77
N ILE A 89 -2.41 11.12 -14.95
CA ILE A 89 -1.47 11.44 -13.85
C ILE A 89 -1.62 10.46 -12.67
N HIS A 90 -2.76 9.79 -12.55
CA HIS A 90 -3.07 8.90 -11.43
C HIS A 90 -2.94 7.40 -11.75
N SER A 91 -2.29 7.02 -12.83
CA SER A 91 -2.33 5.65 -13.33
C SER A 91 -1.10 4.81 -13.04
N LEU A 92 -0.46 4.98 -11.87
CA LEU A 92 0.42 3.92 -11.41
C LEU A 92 -0.44 2.68 -11.17
N ARG A 93 -0.03 1.55 -11.77
CA ARG A 93 -0.74 0.28 -11.66
C ARG A 93 -0.02 -0.60 -10.67
N ASN A 94 -0.76 -1.27 -9.81
CA ASN A 94 -0.19 -2.33 -9.00
C ASN A 94 0.52 -3.36 -9.89
N VAL A 95 1.78 -3.64 -9.60
CA VAL A 95 2.60 -4.59 -10.35
C VAL A 95 2.57 -5.99 -9.77
N CYS A 96 2.01 -6.16 -8.56
CA CYS A 96 1.93 -7.42 -7.85
C CYS A 96 0.49 -7.77 -7.51
N THR A 97 0.16 -9.05 -7.55
CA THR A 97 -1.07 -9.62 -7.02
C THR A 97 -0.68 -10.77 -6.09
N LEU A 98 -1.04 -10.68 -4.81
CA LEU A 98 -0.92 -11.79 -3.88
C LEU A 98 -2.08 -12.75 -4.11
N LYS A 99 -1.79 -14.03 -4.25
CA LYS A 99 -2.81 -15.08 -4.44
C LYS A 99 -2.54 -16.23 -3.50
N THR A 100 -3.61 -16.83 -3.04
CA THR A 100 -3.61 -18.11 -2.31
C THR A 100 -4.80 -18.96 -2.78
N THR A 101 -5.05 -20.09 -2.15
CA THR A 101 -6.17 -20.98 -2.52
C THR A 101 -7.01 -21.32 -1.29
N ILE A 102 -8.24 -21.71 -1.52
CA ILE A 102 -9.10 -22.24 -0.46
C ILE A 102 -8.68 -23.68 -0.16
N LEU A 103 -8.27 -23.96 1.09
CA LEU A 103 -7.94 -25.32 1.55
C LEU A 103 -9.18 -26.16 1.86
N SER A 104 -10.12 -25.55 2.57
CA SER A 104 -11.34 -26.23 3.01
C SER A 104 -12.46 -25.23 3.25
N ILE A 105 -13.69 -25.72 3.16
CA ILE A 105 -14.89 -24.93 3.43
C ILE A 105 -15.72 -25.69 4.45
N LYS A 106 -16.26 -24.98 5.44
CA LYS A 106 -17.15 -25.53 6.46
C LYS A 106 -18.36 -24.62 6.65
N THR A 107 -19.52 -25.20 6.85
CA THR A 107 -20.68 -24.47 7.36
C THR A 107 -20.56 -24.41 8.88
N VAL A 108 -20.48 -23.20 9.40
CA VAL A 108 -20.41 -22.92 10.85
C VAL A 108 -21.77 -22.37 11.28
N GLN A 109 -22.32 -22.91 12.38
CA GLN A 109 -23.69 -22.60 12.80
C GLN A 109 -23.78 -21.30 13.61
N ALA A 110 -24.99 -20.77 13.73
CA ALA A 110 -25.26 -19.65 14.63
C ALA A 110 -24.88 -20.04 16.07
N GLY A 111 -24.24 -19.11 16.79
CA GLY A 111 -23.74 -19.32 18.16
C GLY A 111 -22.33 -19.94 18.21
N ASP A 112 -21.84 -20.52 17.12
CA ASP A 112 -20.45 -21.00 17.05
C ASP A 112 -19.45 -19.85 16.94
N THR A 113 -18.22 -20.13 17.34
CA THR A 113 -17.12 -19.19 17.34
C THR A 113 -16.00 -19.59 16.41
N ILE A 114 -15.26 -18.60 15.88
CA ILE A 114 -14.21 -18.81 14.90
C ILE A 114 -12.85 -18.43 15.47
N GLY A 115 -11.85 -19.30 15.28
CA GLY A 115 -10.43 -19.07 15.52
C GLY A 115 -10.03 -18.94 16.98
N TYR A 116 -8.76 -18.63 17.19
CA TYR A 116 -8.17 -18.46 18.52
C TYR A 116 -8.83 -17.31 19.29
N GLY A 117 -9.01 -17.52 20.59
CA GLY A 117 -9.63 -16.55 21.49
C GLY A 117 -11.15 -16.46 21.36
N ARG A 118 -11.75 -17.15 20.36
CA ARG A 118 -13.20 -17.21 20.17
C ARG A 118 -13.87 -15.81 20.09
N HIS A 119 -13.17 -14.83 19.51
CA HIS A 119 -13.61 -13.42 19.48
C HIS A 119 -14.73 -13.18 18.46
N THR A 120 -14.82 -14.00 17.42
CA THR A 120 -15.90 -13.93 16.42
C THR A 120 -16.96 -14.95 16.72
N THR A 121 -18.17 -14.53 17.10
CA THR A 121 -19.35 -15.38 17.26
C THR A 121 -20.31 -15.10 16.11
N LEU A 122 -20.81 -16.15 15.47
CA LEU A 122 -21.76 -16.02 14.37
C LEU A 122 -23.19 -15.85 14.87
N SER A 123 -23.93 -14.89 14.29
CA SER A 123 -25.37 -14.70 14.56
C SER A 123 -26.27 -15.58 13.69
N GLU A 124 -25.74 -16.10 12.58
CA GLU A 124 -26.43 -16.96 11.62
C GLU A 124 -25.43 -17.94 11.00
N PRO A 125 -25.91 -19.03 10.37
CA PRO A 125 -25.03 -19.97 9.70
C PRO A 125 -24.23 -19.30 8.57
N ARG A 126 -22.93 -19.58 8.48
CA ARG A 126 -22.01 -19.02 7.49
C ARG A 126 -21.15 -20.10 6.85
N GLN A 127 -20.75 -19.88 5.62
CA GLN A 127 -19.73 -20.68 4.95
C GLN A 127 -18.36 -20.04 5.18
N ILE A 128 -17.53 -20.75 5.94
CA ILE A 128 -16.19 -20.29 6.31
C ILE A 128 -15.16 -21.11 5.56
N ALA A 129 -14.30 -20.42 4.82
CA ALA A 129 -13.17 -21.01 4.13
C ALA A 129 -11.88 -20.78 4.92
N VAL A 130 -10.98 -21.77 4.86
CA VAL A 130 -9.61 -21.67 5.38
C VAL A 130 -8.66 -21.46 4.21
N ILE A 131 -7.79 -20.46 4.32
CA ILE A 131 -6.75 -20.15 3.35
C ILE A 131 -5.36 -20.30 3.98
N PRO A 132 -4.36 -20.87 3.25
CA PRO A 132 -3.01 -21.11 3.76
C PRO A 132 -2.14 -19.86 3.64
N ILE A 133 -2.49 -18.81 4.36
CA ILE A 133 -1.69 -17.62 4.53
C ILE A 133 -1.92 -17.05 5.92
N GLY A 134 -0.86 -16.67 6.61
CA GLY A 134 -0.93 -16.14 7.95
C GLY A 134 0.13 -15.09 8.23
N TYR A 135 0.27 -14.72 9.51
CA TYR A 135 1.19 -13.64 9.86
C TYR A 135 2.68 -14.01 9.67
N ALA A 136 3.03 -15.28 9.61
CA ALA A 136 4.38 -15.73 9.27
C ALA A 136 4.74 -15.43 7.81
N ASP A 137 3.73 -15.34 6.92
CA ASP A 137 3.87 -14.97 5.52
C ASP A 137 3.79 -13.45 5.28
N GLY A 138 3.60 -12.65 6.34
CA GLY A 138 3.38 -11.21 6.25
C GLY A 138 1.91 -10.78 6.13
N PHE A 139 0.96 -11.72 6.24
CA PHE A 139 -0.47 -11.40 6.28
C PHE A 139 -0.84 -10.85 7.66
N ASP A 140 -0.97 -9.53 7.77
CA ASP A 140 -0.99 -8.80 9.03
C ASP A 140 -2.16 -9.22 9.94
N ARG A 141 -1.88 -9.40 11.23
CA ARG A 141 -2.89 -9.71 12.25
C ARG A 141 -3.95 -8.63 12.42
N ARG A 142 -3.70 -7.40 11.96
CA ARG A 142 -4.71 -6.34 11.92
C ARG A 142 -5.88 -6.65 11.00
N PHE A 143 -5.72 -7.59 10.07
CA PHE A 143 -6.83 -8.07 9.23
C PHE A 143 -7.81 -8.97 9.98
N SER A 144 -7.50 -9.40 11.20
CA SER A 144 -8.38 -10.23 12.05
C SER A 144 -9.75 -9.59 12.31
N ASN A 145 -10.74 -10.43 12.54
CA ASN A 145 -12.06 -10.05 13.04
C ASN A 145 -12.72 -8.91 12.24
N TYR A 146 -12.86 -9.11 10.94
CA TYR A 146 -13.39 -8.13 9.96
C TYR A 146 -12.50 -6.90 9.72
N GLY A 147 -11.23 -6.93 10.14
CA GLY A 147 -10.27 -5.86 9.89
C GLY A 147 -9.73 -5.83 8.46
N GLY A 148 -9.93 -6.89 7.67
CA GLY A 148 -9.51 -7.00 6.28
C GLY A 148 -10.45 -7.82 5.44
N GLU A 149 -10.27 -7.72 4.11
CA GLU A 149 -11.05 -8.47 3.12
C GLU A 149 -10.12 -9.04 2.06
N VAL A 150 -10.55 -10.15 1.46
CA VAL A 150 -9.92 -10.77 0.29
C VAL A 150 -10.94 -10.88 -0.85
N LEU A 151 -10.45 -11.15 -2.06
CA LEU A 151 -11.32 -11.35 -3.21
C LEU A 151 -11.46 -12.85 -3.51
N VAL A 152 -12.68 -13.35 -3.56
CA VAL A 152 -13.01 -14.70 -3.99
C VAL A 152 -14.00 -14.62 -5.14
N ARG A 153 -13.62 -15.10 -6.32
CA ARG A 153 -14.46 -15.00 -7.55
C ARG A 153 -14.98 -13.57 -7.79
N GLY A 154 -14.15 -12.55 -7.50
CA GLY A 154 -14.50 -11.14 -7.69
C GLY A 154 -15.39 -10.54 -6.59
N LYS A 155 -15.78 -11.30 -5.57
CA LYS A 155 -16.54 -10.81 -4.41
C LYS A 155 -15.59 -10.55 -3.24
N ARG A 156 -15.84 -9.46 -2.49
CA ARG A 156 -15.13 -9.17 -1.24
C ARG A 156 -15.63 -10.09 -0.13
N CYS A 157 -14.69 -10.81 0.48
CA CYS A 157 -14.94 -11.75 1.55
C CYS A 157 -14.14 -11.32 2.79
N PRO A 158 -14.79 -11.02 3.93
CA PRO A 158 -14.09 -10.55 5.10
C PRO A 158 -13.27 -11.65 5.76
N VAL A 159 -12.14 -11.27 6.35
CA VAL A 159 -11.36 -12.14 7.24
C VAL A 159 -12.09 -12.23 8.59
N VAL A 160 -12.35 -13.45 9.05
CA VAL A 160 -13.10 -13.72 10.28
C VAL A 160 -12.22 -14.48 11.28
N GLY A 161 -12.42 -14.24 12.56
CA GLY A 161 -11.53 -14.75 13.59
C GLY A 161 -10.13 -14.14 13.52
N ASN A 162 -9.22 -14.66 14.34
CA ASN A 162 -7.83 -14.18 14.35
C ASN A 162 -7.02 -14.80 13.21
N VAL A 163 -6.23 -13.98 12.52
CA VAL A 163 -5.18 -14.47 11.61
C VAL A 163 -4.19 -15.30 12.41
N CYS A 164 -3.98 -16.55 11.98
CA CYS A 164 -3.07 -17.50 12.61
C CYS A 164 -1.65 -17.37 12.02
N MET A 165 -0.72 -18.23 12.47
CA MET A 165 0.66 -18.22 11.97
C MET A 165 0.70 -18.46 10.45
N ASP A 166 0.03 -19.52 9.98
CA ASP A 166 0.11 -20.04 8.60
C ASP A 166 -1.25 -20.11 7.90
N GLN A 167 -2.32 -19.65 8.56
CA GLN A 167 -3.68 -19.74 8.04
C GLN A 167 -4.54 -18.55 8.47
N ALA A 168 -5.55 -18.27 7.66
CA ALA A 168 -6.62 -17.33 7.99
C ALA A 168 -7.98 -17.93 7.58
N MET A 169 -9.05 -17.45 8.21
CA MET A 169 -10.42 -17.83 7.90
C MET A 169 -11.12 -16.65 7.25
N ILE A 170 -11.94 -16.93 6.24
CA ILE A 170 -12.70 -15.93 5.50
C ILE A 170 -14.17 -16.35 5.38
N ASP A 171 -15.08 -15.40 5.46
CA ASP A 171 -16.50 -15.64 5.23
C ASP A 171 -16.79 -15.57 3.74
N ILE A 172 -17.09 -16.70 3.14
CA ILE A 172 -17.43 -16.83 1.72
C ILE A 172 -18.93 -17.02 1.48
N THR A 173 -19.76 -16.74 2.46
CA THR A 173 -21.23 -16.90 2.37
C THR A 173 -21.76 -16.12 1.18
N GLY A 174 -22.62 -16.75 0.40
CA GLY A 174 -23.18 -16.18 -0.82
C GLY A 174 -22.22 -16.17 -2.03
N THR A 175 -21.06 -16.82 -1.91
CA THR A 175 -20.24 -17.18 -3.07
C THR A 175 -20.51 -18.63 -3.45
N ASP A 176 -20.17 -19.01 -4.67
CA ASP A 176 -20.15 -20.37 -5.19
C ASP A 176 -18.73 -20.96 -5.20
N ALA A 177 -17.90 -20.49 -4.28
CA ALA A 177 -16.51 -20.89 -4.16
C ALA A 177 -16.35 -22.34 -3.70
N GLN A 178 -15.30 -22.98 -4.15
CA GLN A 178 -14.94 -24.36 -3.84
C GLN A 178 -13.51 -24.46 -3.31
N ALA A 179 -13.18 -25.54 -2.63
CA ALA A 179 -11.79 -25.83 -2.28
C ALA A 179 -10.93 -25.92 -3.54
N GLY A 180 -9.76 -25.26 -3.51
CA GLY A 180 -8.87 -25.11 -4.65
C GLY A 180 -9.07 -23.81 -5.44
N ASP A 181 -10.16 -23.08 -5.25
CA ASP A 181 -10.34 -21.77 -5.89
C ASP A 181 -9.29 -20.75 -5.40
N PHE A 182 -8.91 -19.84 -6.28
CA PHE A 182 -8.02 -18.73 -5.93
C PHE A 182 -8.73 -17.67 -5.07
N VAL A 183 -7.93 -17.15 -4.17
CA VAL A 183 -8.22 -16.01 -3.30
C VAL A 183 -7.23 -14.92 -3.55
#